data_626de5c4e9e64d70c04b3c2fa7049cd1
#
_entry.id   626de5c4e9e64d70c04b3c2fa7049cd1
#
_cell.length_a   1.000
_cell.length_b   1.000
_cell.length_c   1.000
_cell.angle_alpha   90.00
_cell.angle_beta   90.00
_cell.angle_gamma   90.00
#
_symmetry.space_group_name_H-M   'P 1'
#
loop_
_entity.id
_entity.type
_entity.pdbx_description
1 polymer ?
#
loop_
_entity_poly.entity_id
_entity_poly.type
_entity_poly.pdbx_seq_one_letter_code
_entity_poly.pdbx_strand_id
1 'polypeptide(L)'
;MLPSVVASELEQVAADAIRTAFHPTTPGFAGLIDRFLADRQRLIKGPYVSIALPFHQGRRSDWFPELQLPFPPWRHQELAFQRLSAGSPQNTLLATGTGSGKTEAFLYPCLDHCRLAQQAGQRGVKVILIYPMNALATDQAKRIARLIHTIPALSGLRAGLYIGDQEEDRKSTRLNSSHRT
;
A
#
# COMPACT_ATOMS: atom_id res chain seq x y z
N MET A 1 12.77 8.82 24.63
CA MET A 1 13.67 7.65 24.73
C MET A 1 14.80 7.85 23.72
N LEU A 2 16.08 7.75 24.14
CA LEU A 2 17.21 7.95 23.23
C LEU A 2 17.41 6.71 22.35
N PRO A 3 17.47 6.83 21.02
CA PRO A 3 17.61 5.68 20.11
C PRO A 3 18.84 4.80 20.42
N SER A 4 19.93 5.38 20.89
CA SER A 4 21.15 4.67 21.28
C SER A 4 20.96 3.75 22.49
N VAL A 5 20.13 4.16 23.46
CA VAL A 5 19.82 3.36 24.65
C VAL A 5 18.96 2.15 24.22
N VAL A 6 17.94 2.39 23.40
CA VAL A 6 17.09 1.30 22.88
C VAL A 6 17.89 0.30 22.06
N ALA A 7 18.81 0.78 21.21
CA ALA A 7 19.67 -0.10 20.42
C ALA A 7 20.57 -0.97 21.31
N SER A 8 21.12 -0.41 22.39
CA SER A 8 21.95 -1.17 23.35
C SER A 8 21.15 -2.20 24.13
N GLU A 9 19.92 -1.85 24.55
CA GLU A 9 19.02 -2.79 25.23
C GLU A 9 18.61 -3.94 24.31
N LEU A 10 18.23 -3.64 23.07
CA LEU A 10 17.88 -4.66 22.08
C LEU A 10 19.05 -5.61 21.78
N GLU A 11 20.26 -5.09 21.69
CA GLU A 11 21.47 -5.88 21.48
C GLU A 11 21.69 -6.85 22.63
N GLN A 12 21.53 -6.39 23.87
CA GLN A 12 21.70 -7.21 25.05
C GLN A 12 20.64 -8.30 25.14
N VAL A 13 19.38 -7.96 24.95
CA VAL A 13 18.27 -8.93 24.92
C VAL A 13 18.46 -9.98 23.84
N ALA A 14 18.89 -9.58 22.63
CA ALA A 14 19.16 -10.50 21.54
C ALA A 14 20.35 -11.43 21.86
N ALA A 15 21.42 -10.92 22.46
CA ALA A 15 22.57 -11.72 22.87
C ALA A 15 22.18 -12.76 23.94
N ASP A 16 21.38 -12.36 24.91
CA ASP A 16 20.94 -13.25 25.98
C ASP A 16 19.95 -14.31 25.47
N ALA A 17 19.07 -13.95 24.52
CA ALA A 17 18.22 -14.92 23.86
C ALA A 17 19.01 -15.97 23.07
N ILE A 18 20.08 -15.57 22.39
CA ILE A 18 20.95 -16.50 21.66
C ILE A 18 21.70 -17.41 22.63
N ARG A 19 22.24 -16.89 23.75
CA ARG A 19 22.91 -17.71 24.79
C ARG A 19 21.95 -18.73 25.37
N THR A 20 20.70 -18.35 25.57
CA THR A 20 19.68 -19.24 26.15
C THR A 20 19.23 -20.30 25.15
N ALA A 21 19.00 -19.91 23.91
CA ALA A 21 18.50 -20.82 22.87
C ALA A 21 19.57 -21.79 22.35
N PHE A 22 20.83 -21.36 22.31
CA PHE A 22 21.95 -22.14 21.78
C PHE A 22 23.01 -22.36 22.86
N HIS A 23 22.73 -23.30 23.75
CA HIS A 23 23.67 -23.69 24.80
C HIS A 23 24.40 -24.98 24.42
N PRO A 24 25.64 -24.91 23.86
CA PRO A 24 26.36 -26.11 23.43
C PRO A 24 26.80 -26.93 24.65
N THR A 25 26.38 -28.18 24.73
CA THR A 25 26.76 -29.12 25.79
C THR A 25 28.03 -29.88 25.48
N THR A 26 28.48 -29.87 24.21
CA THR A 26 29.71 -30.55 23.80
C THR A 26 30.92 -29.73 24.18
N PRO A 27 31.93 -30.31 24.91
CA PRO A 27 33.07 -29.56 25.41
C PRO A 27 33.89 -28.80 24.38
N GLY A 28 34.00 -29.35 23.13
CA GLY A 28 34.71 -28.70 22.02
C GLY A 28 34.07 -27.40 21.51
N PHE A 29 32.82 -27.14 21.88
CA PHE A 29 32.07 -25.93 21.50
C PHE A 29 31.87 -24.96 22.67
N ALA A 30 32.47 -25.23 23.81
CA ALA A 30 32.38 -24.35 24.97
C ALA A 30 32.88 -22.94 24.63
N GLY A 31 32.09 -21.91 24.99
CA GLY A 31 32.38 -20.50 24.70
C GLY A 31 32.31 -20.08 23.23
N LEU A 32 31.81 -20.93 22.31
CA LEU A 32 31.67 -20.58 20.90
C LEU A 32 30.70 -19.43 20.70
N ILE A 33 29.57 -19.48 21.41
CA ILE A 33 28.52 -18.44 21.34
C ILE A 33 29.06 -17.11 21.86
N ASP A 34 29.78 -17.11 23.00
CA ASP A 34 30.35 -15.88 23.55
C ASP A 34 31.41 -15.28 22.62
N ARG A 35 32.25 -16.12 21.99
CA ARG A 35 33.21 -15.66 20.97
C ARG A 35 32.50 -15.09 19.73
N PHE A 36 31.38 -15.67 19.34
CA PHE A 36 30.56 -15.13 18.22
C PHE A 36 29.97 -13.78 18.57
N LEU A 37 29.41 -13.65 19.77
CA LEU A 37 28.76 -12.43 20.26
C LEU A 37 29.76 -11.33 20.71
N ALA A 38 31.03 -11.65 20.87
CA ALA A 38 32.07 -10.66 21.17
C ALA A 38 32.21 -9.61 20.02
N ASP A 39 31.92 -9.98 18.80
CA ASP A 39 31.83 -9.05 17.69
C ASP A 39 30.41 -8.50 17.56
N ARG A 40 30.22 -7.32 18.16
CA ARG A 40 28.88 -6.66 18.21
C ARG A 40 28.26 -6.45 16.82
N GLN A 41 29.06 -6.24 15.78
CA GLN A 41 28.57 -6.00 14.40
C GLN A 41 27.97 -7.26 13.76
N ARG A 42 28.17 -8.44 14.32
CA ARG A 42 27.56 -9.69 13.84
C ARG A 42 26.11 -9.80 14.20
N LEU A 43 25.72 -9.24 15.35
CA LEU A 43 24.36 -9.34 15.87
C LEU A 43 23.49 -8.21 15.39
N ILE A 44 23.96 -6.97 15.53
CA ILE A 44 23.21 -5.76 15.15
C ILE A 44 24.10 -4.82 14.35
N LYS A 45 23.60 -4.38 13.22
CA LYS A 45 24.23 -3.34 12.41
C LYS A 45 23.47 -2.03 12.57
N GLY A 46 24.14 -0.98 12.97
CA GLY A 46 23.53 0.32 13.20
C GLY A 46 23.69 0.81 14.62
N PRO A 47 22.90 1.77 15.09
CA PRO A 47 21.65 2.26 14.48
C PRO A 47 21.85 3.09 13.22
N TYR A 48 20.98 2.87 12.23
CA TYR A 48 20.93 3.73 11.04
C TYR A 48 19.81 4.76 11.23
N VAL A 49 20.12 6.01 10.95
CA VAL A 49 19.11 7.09 10.97
C VAL A 49 18.61 7.29 9.56
N SER A 50 17.32 7.12 9.37
CA SER A 50 16.63 7.50 8.13
C SER A 50 15.76 8.72 8.40
N ILE A 51 16.01 9.80 7.67
CA ILE A 51 15.22 11.03 7.77
C ILE A 51 14.30 11.08 6.55
N ALA A 52 12.99 11.02 6.81
CA ALA A 52 11.98 11.28 5.79
C ALA A 52 11.48 12.72 5.94
N LEU A 53 11.65 13.53 4.89
CA LEU A 53 11.06 14.86 4.84
C LEU A 53 9.55 14.75 4.62
N PRO A 54 8.75 15.66 5.21
CA PRO A 54 7.31 15.67 4.98
C PRO A 54 7.01 15.97 3.50
N PHE A 55 5.94 15.38 2.98
CA PHE A 55 5.50 15.66 1.63
C PHE A 55 4.95 17.08 1.53
N HIS A 56 5.19 17.75 0.40
CA HIS A 56 4.63 19.07 0.13
C HIS A 56 3.11 18.98 -0.06
N GLN A 57 2.38 19.87 0.60
CA GLN A 57 0.94 20.02 0.41
C GLN A 57 0.61 20.45 -1.03
N GLY A 58 -0.50 19.94 -1.55
CA GLY A 58 -1.11 20.45 -2.78
C GLY A 58 -1.61 21.87 -2.59
N ARG A 59 -1.82 22.57 -3.70
CA ARG A 59 -2.33 23.95 -3.70
C ARG A 59 -3.85 24.00 -3.79
N ARG A 60 -4.47 22.90 -4.23
CA ARG A 60 -5.89 22.81 -4.52
C ARG A 60 -6.48 21.61 -3.79
N SER A 61 -7.63 21.79 -3.15
CA SER A 61 -8.33 20.73 -2.38
C SER A 61 -9.63 20.26 -3.02
N ASP A 62 -10.15 20.99 -4.02
CA ASP A 62 -11.44 20.74 -4.67
C ASP A 62 -11.35 19.79 -5.89
N TRP A 63 -10.45 18.81 -5.82
CA TRP A 63 -10.34 17.75 -6.82
C TRP A 63 -11.49 16.76 -6.69
N PHE A 64 -12.06 16.37 -7.83
CA PHE A 64 -13.13 15.37 -7.91
C PHE A 64 -14.28 15.64 -6.92
N PRO A 65 -15.00 16.77 -7.03
CA PRO A 65 -16.00 17.19 -6.04
C PRO A 65 -17.09 16.14 -5.81
N GLU A 66 -17.44 15.37 -6.84
CA GLU A 66 -18.42 14.28 -6.73
C GLU A 66 -17.91 13.08 -5.92
N LEU A 67 -16.60 12.89 -5.82
CA LEU A 67 -15.98 11.79 -5.07
C LEU A 67 -15.64 12.18 -3.63
N GLN A 68 -15.65 13.48 -3.29
CA GLN A 68 -15.40 14.02 -1.96
C GLN A 68 -14.15 13.41 -1.31
N LEU A 69 -12.95 13.80 -1.79
CA LEU A 69 -11.70 13.30 -1.23
C LEU A 69 -11.66 13.52 0.30
N PRO A 70 -11.38 12.46 1.09
CA PRO A 70 -11.38 12.58 2.56
C PRO A 70 -10.10 13.24 3.12
N PHE A 71 -9.24 13.77 2.26
CA PHE A 71 -7.95 14.37 2.63
C PHE A 71 -7.55 15.47 1.66
N PRO A 72 -6.79 16.47 2.11
CA PRO A 72 -6.13 17.40 1.22
C PRO A 72 -5.00 16.66 0.47
N PRO A 73 -4.92 16.76 -0.87
CA PRO A 73 -3.92 16.03 -1.62
C PRO A 73 -2.50 16.59 -1.39
N TRP A 74 -1.51 15.72 -1.46
CA TRP A 74 -0.12 16.11 -1.55
C TRP A 74 0.19 16.67 -2.96
N ARG A 75 1.25 17.45 -3.08
CA ARG A 75 1.64 18.06 -4.35
C ARG A 75 1.85 17.06 -5.49
N HIS A 76 2.45 15.91 -5.20
CA HIS A 76 2.64 14.86 -6.20
C HIS A 76 1.33 14.19 -6.64
N GLN A 77 0.36 14.07 -5.72
CA GLN A 77 -1.00 13.59 -6.06
C GLN A 77 -1.72 14.62 -6.93
N GLU A 78 -1.66 15.89 -6.59
CA GLU A 78 -2.24 16.97 -7.39
C GLU A 78 -1.67 16.99 -8.81
N LEU A 79 -0.35 16.83 -8.98
CA LEU A 79 0.29 16.73 -10.29
C LEU A 79 -0.19 15.49 -11.07
N ALA A 80 -0.37 14.36 -10.38
CA ALA A 80 -0.94 13.17 -11.00
C ALA A 80 -2.40 13.38 -11.42
N PHE A 81 -3.22 14.03 -10.58
CA PHE A 81 -4.60 14.37 -10.91
C PHE A 81 -4.69 15.24 -12.16
N GLN A 82 -3.85 16.29 -12.25
CA GLN A 82 -3.78 17.15 -13.43
C GLN A 82 -3.48 16.37 -14.71
N ARG A 83 -2.53 15.43 -14.65
CA ARG A 83 -2.10 14.65 -15.82
C ARG A 83 -3.08 13.56 -16.22
N LEU A 84 -3.79 12.98 -15.25
CA LEU A 84 -4.68 11.84 -15.49
C LEU A 84 -6.14 12.23 -15.71
N SER A 85 -6.58 13.40 -15.23
CA SER A 85 -7.98 13.85 -15.30
C SER A 85 -8.24 14.83 -16.46
N ALA A 86 -7.22 15.21 -17.22
CA ALA A 86 -7.40 16.10 -18.36
C ALA A 86 -8.18 15.40 -19.49
N GLY A 87 -8.86 16.16 -20.33
CA GLY A 87 -9.55 15.64 -21.52
C GLY A 87 -8.63 14.84 -22.47
N SER A 88 -7.32 14.94 -22.28
CA SER A 88 -6.27 14.12 -22.92
C SER A 88 -5.30 13.61 -21.84
N PRO A 89 -5.59 12.46 -21.21
CA PRO A 89 -4.75 11.92 -20.15
C PRO A 89 -3.36 11.56 -20.69
N GLN A 90 -2.33 11.87 -19.89
CA GLN A 90 -0.93 11.68 -20.27
C GLN A 90 -0.33 10.45 -19.57
N ASN A 91 0.55 9.74 -20.25
CA ASN A 91 1.38 8.72 -19.64
C ASN A 91 2.14 9.30 -18.45
N THR A 92 1.98 8.66 -17.28
CA THR A 92 2.48 9.22 -16.03
C THR A 92 3.23 8.17 -15.23
N LEU A 93 4.47 8.47 -14.88
CA LEU A 93 5.25 7.69 -13.91
C LEU A 93 5.21 8.39 -12.55
N LEU A 94 4.77 7.66 -11.52
CA LEU A 94 4.68 8.17 -10.16
C LEU A 94 5.76 7.51 -9.30
N ALA A 95 6.87 8.22 -9.07
CA ALA A 95 8.00 7.77 -8.27
C ALA A 95 8.08 8.61 -6.99
N THR A 96 7.58 8.08 -5.88
CA THR A 96 7.62 8.72 -4.56
C THR A 96 7.90 7.67 -3.48
N GLY A 97 8.29 8.09 -2.27
CA GLY A 97 8.53 7.21 -1.13
C GLY A 97 7.30 6.37 -0.74
N THR A 98 7.52 5.35 0.09
CA THR A 98 6.44 4.55 0.68
C THR A 98 5.56 5.41 1.58
N GLY A 99 4.26 5.08 1.69
CA GLY A 99 3.32 5.84 2.51
C GLY A 99 2.90 7.21 1.96
N SER A 100 3.33 7.57 0.74
CA SER A 100 3.02 8.87 0.13
C SER A 100 1.61 8.98 -0.47
N GLY A 101 0.80 7.91 -0.44
CA GLY A 101 -0.51 7.93 -1.10
C GLY A 101 -0.43 7.80 -2.63
N LYS A 102 0.52 7.00 -3.14
CA LYS A 102 0.63 6.72 -4.59
C LYS A 102 -0.65 6.11 -5.16
N THR A 103 -1.29 5.22 -4.40
CA THR A 103 -2.53 4.57 -4.84
C THR A 103 -3.63 5.59 -5.06
N GLU A 104 -3.80 6.53 -4.16
CA GLU A 104 -4.77 7.62 -4.27
C GLU A 104 -4.51 8.48 -5.50
N ALA A 105 -3.25 8.72 -5.81
CA ALA A 105 -2.85 9.58 -6.92
C ALA A 105 -3.34 9.11 -8.29
N PHE A 106 -3.53 7.80 -8.49
CA PHE A 106 -4.11 7.27 -9.74
C PHE A 106 -5.53 6.73 -9.56
N LEU A 107 -5.91 6.27 -8.36
CA LEU A 107 -7.21 5.65 -8.14
C LEU A 107 -8.37 6.64 -8.31
N TYR A 108 -8.28 7.83 -7.72
CA TYR A 108 -9.34 8.84 -7.84
C TYR A 108 -9.56 9.31 -9.29
N PRO A 109 -8.52 9.65 -10.07
CA PRO A 109 -8.71 9.92 -11.51
C PRO A 109 -9.36 8.76 -12.27
N CYS A 110 -8.98 7.52 -11.97
CA CYS A 110 -9.57 6.33 -12.58
C CYS A 110 -11.06 6.17 -12.22
N LEU A 111 -11.42 6.37 -10.96
CA LEU A 111 -12.82 6.29 -10.52
C LEU A 111 -13.67 7.39 -11.14
N ASP A 112 -13.16 8.62 -11.20
CA ASP A 112 -13.86 9.73 -11.83
C ASP A 112 -14.02 9.52 -13.34
N HIS A 113 -13.01 9.00 -14.02
CA HIS A 113 -13.12 8.59 -15.42
C HIS A 113 -14.21 7.53 -15.62
N CYS A 114 -14.27 6.50 -14.77
CA CYS A 114 -15.31 5.47 -14.82
C CYS A 114 -16.71 6.06 -14.62
N ARG A 115 -16.87 7.00 -13.69
CA ARG A 115 -18.10 7.71 -13.41
C ARG A 115 -18.58 8.51 -14.62
N LEU A 116 -17.69 9.32 -15.20
CA LEU A 116 -17.98 10.12 -16.38
C LEU A 116 -18.33 9.24 -17.60
N ALA A 117 -17.58 8.16 -17.82
CA ALA A 117 -17.84 7.21 -18.88
C ALA A 117 -19.20 6.50 -18.72
N GLN A 118 -19.59 6.19 -17.48
CA GLN A 118 -20.91 5.63 -17.16
C GLN A 118 -22.02 6.64 -17.47
N GLN A 119 -21.86 7.89 -17.04
CA GLN A 119 -22.82 8.97 -17.34
C GLN A 119 -22.97 9.20 -18.87
N ALA A 120 -21.89 9.04 -19.61
CA ALA A 120 -21.91 9.11 -21.08
C ALA A 120 -22.48 7.82 -21.75
N GLY A 121 -23.00 6.86 -20.99
CA GLY A 121 -23.57 5.61 -21.51
C GLY A 121 -22.54 4.65 -22.11
N GLN A 122 -21.26 4.87 -21.90
CA GLN A 122 -20.23 4.01 -22.46
C GLN A 122 -20.23 2.63 -21.80
N ARG A 123 -20.13 1.57 -22.58
CA ARG A 123 -20.09 0.17 -22.11
C ARG A 123 -18.66 -0.39 -22.12
N GLY A 124 -18.44 -1.50 -21.42
CA GLY A 124 -17.19 -2.24 -21.37
C GLY A 124 -16.23 -1.77 -20.28
N VAL A 125 -15.05 -2.40 -20.23
CA VAL A 125 -14.00 -2.09 -19.25
C VAL A 125 -13.41 -0.72 -19.56
N LYS A 126 -13.28 0.12 -18.54
CA LYS A 126 -12.73 1.48 -18.65
C LYS A 126 -11.32 1.60 -18.10
N VAL A 127 -11.03 0.84 -17.06
CA VAL A 127 -9.76 0.88 -16.34
C VAL A 127 -9.31 -0.56 -16.05
N ILE A 128 -8.03 -0.81 -16.24
CA ILE A 128 -7.36 -2.06 -15.83
C ILE A 128 -6.26 -1.68 -14.85
N LEU A 129 -6.30 -2.27 -13.65
CA LEU A 129 -5.28 -2.11 -12.61
C LEU A 129 -4.50 -3.42 -12.50
N ILE A 130 -3.18 -3.35 -12.68
CA ILE A 130 -2.30 -4.53 -12.65
C ILE A 130 -1.44 -4.45 -11.40
N TYR A 131 -1.45 -5.52 -10.62
CA TYR A 131 -0.65 -5.66 -9.40
C TYR A 131 0.26 -6.89 -9.49
N PRO A 132 1.47 -6.81 -8.94
CA PRO A 132 2.45 -7.90 -9.06
C PRO A 132 2.14 -9.12 -8.18
N MET A 133 1.20 -8.99 -7.23
CA MET A 133 0.88 -10.03 -6.25
C MET A 133 -0.64 -10.16 -6.06
N ASN A 134 -1.13 -11.41 -6.02
CA ASN A 134 -2.55 -11.72 -5.82
C ASN A 134 -3.11 -11.14 -4.50
N ALA A 135 -2.34 -11.21 -3.41
CA ALA A 135 -2.73 -10.65 -2.12
C ALA A 135 -2.99 -9.13 -2.21
N LEU A 136 -2.09 -8.40 -2.87
CA LEU A 136 -2.23 -6.96 -3.08
C LEU A 136 -3.42 -6.65 -3.98
N ALA A 137 -3.59 -7.40 -5.08
CA ALA A 137 -4.74 -7.24 -5.98
C ALA A 137 -6.07 -7.44 -5.22
N THR A 138 -6.15 -8.47 -4.37
CA THR A 138 -7.32 -8.76 -3.55
C THR A 138 -7.62 -7.64 -2.54
N ASP A 139 -6.60 -7.14 -1.87
CA ASP A 139 -6.76 -6.03 -0.91
C ASP A 139 -7.25 -4.74 -1.60
N GLN A 140 -6.64 -4.40 -2.73
CA GLN A 140 -7.05 -3.24 -3.52
C GLN A 140 -8.45 -3.40 -4.11
N ALA A 141 -8.84 -4.60 -4.54
CA ALA A 141 -10.21 -4.88 -5.00
C ALA A 141 -11.24 -4.64 -3.90
N LYS A 142 -10.98 -5.11 -2.66
CA LYS A 142 -11.83 -4.84 -1.49
C LYS A 142 -11.94 -3.33 -1.21
N ARG A 143 -10.84 -2.61 -1.32
CA ARG A 143 -10.81 -1.17 -1.12
C ARG A 143 -11.65 -0.44 -2.18
N ILE A 144 -11.49 -0.78 -3.45
CA ILE A 144 -12.26 -0.22 -4.56
C ILE A 144 -13.76 -0.50 -4.39
N ALA A 145 -14.10 -1.73 -4.02
CA ALA A 145 -15.49 -2.11 -3.75
C ALA A 145 -16.12 -1.27 -2.62
N ARG A 146 -15.38 -1.00 -1.54
CA ARG A 146 -15.84 -0.10 -0.47
C ARG A 146 -16.09 1.32 -1.00
N LEU A 147 -15.16 1.88 -1.78
CA LEU A 147 -15.32 3.23 -2.35
C LEU A 147 -16.56 3.30 -3.25
N ILE A 148 -16.77 2.30 -4.11
CA ILE A 148 -17.96 2.22 -4.97
C ILE A 148 -19.25 2.14 -4.13
N HIS A 149 -19.21 1.44 -3.01
CA HIS A 149 -20.38 1.31 -2.13
C HIS A 149 -20.65 2.56 -1.30
N THR A 150 -19.60 3.25 -0.84
CA THR A 150 -19.74 4.38 0.09
C THR A 150 -19.91 5.72 -0.60
N ILE A 151 -19.41 5.89 -1.82
CA ILE A 151 -19.52 7.16 -2.56
C ILE A 151 -20.74 7.10 -3.50
N PRO A 152 -21.80 7.88 -3.25
CA PRO A 152 -23.03 7.82 -4.05
C PRO A 152 -22.82 8.08 -5.54
N ALA A 153 -21.87 8.96 -5.90
CA ALA A 153 -21.53 9.28 -7.28
C ALA A 153 -20.93 8.10 -8.07
N LEU A 154 -20.47 7.05 -7.40
CA LEU A 154 -19.94 5.82 -8.00
C LEU A 154 -20.99 4.70 -8.09
N SER A 155 -22.23 4.97 -7.70
CA SER A 155 -23.32 3.98 -7.76
C SER A 155 -23.48 3.42 -9.18
N GLY A 156 -23.60 2.09 -9.26
CA GLY A 156 -23.73 1.40 -10.56
C GLY A 156 -22.40 1.02 -11.22
N LEU A 157 -21.25 1.53 -10.76
CA LEU A 157 -19.94 1.03 -11.19
C LEU A 157 -19.73 -0.40 -10.70
N ARG A 158 -18.97 -1.17 -11.45
CA ARG A 158 -18.61 -2.55 -11.09
C ARG A 158 -17.09 -2.71 -11.16
N ALA A 159 -16.52 -3.33 -10.13
CA ALA A 159 -15.14 -3.77 -10.12
C ALA A 159 -15.09 -5.30 -10.19
N GLY A 160 -14.25 -5.85 -11.05
CA GLY A 160 -13.94 -7.28 -11.14
C GLY A 160 -12.51 -7.54 -10.70
N LEU A 161 -12.27 -8.68 -10.04
CA LEU A 161 -10.94 -9.17 -9.73
C LEU A 161 -10.63 -10.39 -10.60
N TYR A 162 -9.48 -10.35 -11.26
CA TYR A 162 -8.93 -11.50 -11.98
C TYR A 162 -7.56 -11.87 -11.40
N ILE A 163 -7.46 -13.05 -10.82
CA ILE A 163 -6.22 -13.61 -10.27
C ILE A 163 -6.04 -15.02 -10.82
N GLY A 164 -4.79 -15.40 -11.18
CA GLY A 164 -4.46 -16.75 -11.58
C GLY A 164 -4.62 -17.74 -10.43
N ASP A 165 -4.85 -19.03 -10.75
CA ASP A 165 -4.93 -20.14 -9.80
C ASP A 165 -6.11 -20.14 -8.81
N GLN A 166 -7.32 -19.78 -9.25
CA GLN A 166 -8.52 -20.11 -8.49
C GLN A 166 -9.56 -20.78 -9.40
N GLU A 167 -9.47 -22.08 -9.56
CA GLU A 167 -10.55 -22.88 -10.14
C GLU A 167 -11.78 -22.98 -9.22
N GLU A 168 -11.64 -22.76 -7.91
CA GLU A 168 -12.72 -22.98 -6.94
C GLU A 168 -13.57 -21.75 -6.60
N ASP A 169 -13.15 -20.52 -6.90
CA ASP A 169 -13.87 -19.31 -6.43
C ASP A 169 -14.61 -18.51 -7.52
N ARG A 170 -14.89 -19.14 -8.68
CA ARG A 170 -15.72 -18.51 -9.73
C ARG A 170 -17.16 -18.17 -9.30
N LYS A 171 -17.59 -18.66 -8.14
CA LYS A 171 -18.96 -18.41 -7.62
C LYS A 171 -19.07 -17.23 -6.64
N SER A 172 -17.99 -16.78 -6.01
CA SER A 172 -18.06 -15.76 -4.94
C SER A 172 -17.70 -14.33 -5.36
N THR A 173 -17.11 -14.13 -6.55
CA THR A 173 -16.60 -12.81 -6.95
C THR A 173 -17.62 -11.96 -7.75
N ARG A 174 -18.84 -12.44 -7.92
CA ARG A 174 -19.95 -11.54 -8.24
C ARG A 174 -20.38 -10.89 -6.94
N LEU A 175 -19.77 -9.76 -6.59
CA LEU A 175 -20.32 -8.85 -5.60
C LEU A 175 -21.71 -8.44 -6.07
N ASN A 176 -22.69 -9.23 -5.65
CA ASN A 176 -24.10 -8.99 -5.91
C ASN A 176 -24.51 -7.68 -5.24
N SER A 177 -24.64 -6.64 -6.02
CA SER A 177 -25.42 -5.44 -5.67
C SER A 177 -26.92 -5.67 -5.86
N SER A 178 -27.41 -6.92 -5.74
CA SER A 178 -28.82 -7.26 -5.87
C SER A 178 -29.42 -7.70 -4.54
N HIS A 179 -29.52 -6.79 -3.57
CA HIS A 179 -30.53 -6.84 -2.54
C HIS A 179 -30.95 -5.40 -2.19
N ARG A 180 -31.85 -4.88 -3.02
CA ARG A 180 -32.86 -3.91 -2.63
C ARG A 180 -34.12 -4.26 -3.40
N THR A 181 -34.97 -4.99 -2.80
CA THR A 181 -36.42 -4.87 -2.88
C THR A 181 -36.89 -4.19 -1.63
#